data_afa56081cc2aa1a086a6799826bb99b6
#
_entry.id   afa56081cc2aa1a086a6799826bb99b6
#
_cell.length_a   1.000
_cell.length_b   1.000
_cell.length_c   1.000
_cell.angle_alpha   90.00
_cell.angle_beta   90.00
_cell.angle_gamma   90.00
#
_symmetry.space_group_name_H-M   'P 1'
#
loop_
_entity.id
_entity.type
_entity.pdbx_description
1 polymer ?
#
loop_
_entity_poly.entity_id
_entity_poly.type
_entity_poly.pdbx_seq_one_letter_code
_entity_poly.pdbx_strand_id
1 'polypeptide(L)'
;MKTLYFDCSSGAAGDMLSAALFELIDDKEEFLKELNNAGIPGVTTTAETAVKMGITGTHFRVVINGEEEKPAEVVHDHDHHHEHYHHHHHTTLEDITDIIDSLDIPDKVRADAINVYKIIAEAEGRVHGAEPGAVHFHEVGMLDAVADVVAVCWLIYKLNPELIMASSVHTGSGTVECAHGIMPVPAPATALILRDVPIYSSDIQGELCTPTGAALIKYFVTKFGAIPTITMEEIGYGMGTKDFGIPNFIRVIIGDTNEEIKEEPIKIRHPVSHTEEEKKIILNRLSRVTGHIDSIKRMVDANRDTDEILTQLAAVESSINSVSRVIIKSHFKHAINKAVETNDPHDLDSVHGLIDKFLKK
;
A
#
# COMPACT_ATOMS: atom_id res chain seq x y z
N MET A 1 -5.18 -22.07 5.86
CA MET A 1 -4.53 -20.75 5.89
C MET A 1 -5.58 -19.67 5.98
N LYS A 2 -5.52 -18.81 7.01
CA LYS A 2 -6.44 -17.67 7.17
C LYS A 2 -6.23 -16.65 6.05
N THR A 3 -7.21 -16.50 5.21
CA THR A 3 -7.12 -15.74 3.96
C THR A 3 -8.14 -14.61 3.94
N LEU A 4 -7.68 -13.39 3.55
CA LEU A 4 -8.55 -12.30 3.15
C LEU A 4 -8.63 -12.25 1.62
N TYR A 5 -9.84 -12.13 1.09
CA TYR A 5 -10.08 -11.91 -0.34
C TYR A 5 -10.84 -10.61 -0.55
N PHE A 6 -10.22 -9.67 -1.25
CA PHE A 6 -10.84 -8.40 -1.66
C PHE A 6 -11.51 -8.56 -3.02
N ASP A 7 -12.82 -8.44 -3.07
CA ASP A 7 -13.58 -8.37 -4.32
C ASP A 7 -13.70 -6.91 -4.76
N CYS A 8 -12.78 -6.49 -5.61
CA CYS A 8 -12.66 -5.13 -6.12
C CYS A 8 -13.50 -4.88 -7.39
N SER A 9 -14.57 -5.66 -7.61
CA SER A 9 -15.42 -5.55 -8.80
C SER A 9 -16.23 -4.25 -8.88
N SER A 10 -16.38 -3.52 -7.77
CA SER A 10 -16.92 -2.16 -7.72
C SER A 10 -15.86 -1.11 -7.36
N GLY A 11 -14.58 -1.42 -7.56
CA GLY A 11 -13.48 -0.54 -7.24
C GLY A 11 -12.90 -0.76 -5.84
N ALA A 12 -12.10 0.21 -5.38
CA ALA A 12 -11.50 0.22 -4.05
C ALA A 12 -11.20 1.67 -3.61
N ALA A 13 -11.64 2.03 -2.41
CA ALA A 13 -11.35 3.30 -1.77
C ALA A 13 -11.04 3.07 -0.29
N GLY A 14 -10.37 4.02 0.36
CA GLY A 14 -9.94 3.87 1.75
C GLY A 14 -11.11 3.64 2.69
N ASP A 15 -12.15 4.46 2.60
CA ASP A 15 -13.40 4.37 3.36
C ASP A 15 -14.11 3.01 3.17
N MET A 16 -14.17 2.54 1.92
CA MET A 16 -14.79 1.25 1.59
C MET A 16 -14.01 0.07 2.19
N LEU A 17 -12.66 0.10 2.11
CA LEU A 17 -11.81 -0.93 2.68
C LEU A 17 -11.89 -0.93 4.21
N SER A 18 -11.85 0.28 4.84
CA SER A 18 -12.03 0.45 6.28
C SER A 18 -13.36 -0.15 6.74
N ALA A 19 -14.45 0.18 6.05
CA ALA A 19 -15.79 -0.29 6.37
C ALA A 19 -15.94 -1.81 6.25
N ALA A 20 -15.46 -2.40 5.14
CA ALA A 20 -15.57 -3.85 4.93
C ALA A 20 -14.74 -4.65 5.93
N LEU A 21 -13.50 -4.21 6.23
CA LEU A 21 -12.64 -4.86 7.21
C LEU A 21 -13.17 -4.69 8.63
N PHE A 22 -13.80 -3.55 8.93
CA PHE A 22 -14.44 -3.28 10.21
C PHE A 22 -15.59 -4.25 10.50
N GLU A 23 -16.32 -4.69 9.49
CA GLU A 23 -17.37 -5.72 9.67
C GLU A 23 -16.82 -7.07 10.13
N LEU A 24 -15.55 -7.37 9.81
CA LEU A 24 -14.90 -8.67 10.07
C LEU A 24 -14.26 -8.81 11.46
N ILE A 25 -14.15 -7.72 12.23
CA ILE A 25 -13.62 -7.78 13.60
C ILE A 25 -14.74 -7.95 14.62
N ASP A 26 -14.44 -8.63 15.74
CA ASP A 26 -15.40 -8.87 16.82
C ASP A 26 -15.64 -7.61 17.66
N ASP A 27 -14.58 -6.92 18.07
CA ASP A 27 -14.62 -5.81 19.03
C ASP A 27 -14.71 -4.43 18.31
N LYS A 28 -15.81 -4.20 17.61
CA LYS A 28 -16.04 -3.01 16.79
C LYS A 28 -16.02 -1.70 17.57
N GLU A 29 -16.68 -1.67 18.74
CA GLU A 29 -16.75 -0.48 19.58
C GLU A 29 -15.38 -0.14 20.20
N GLU A 30 -14.63 -1.16 20.60
CA GLU A 30 -13.28 -0.99 21.14
C GLU A 30 -12.34 -0.45 20.06
N PHE A 31 -12.39 -1.01 18.83
CA PHE A 31 -11.59 -0.51 17.72
C PHE A 31 -11.86 0.96 17.40
N LEU A 32 -13.12 1.39 17.31
CA LEU A 32 -13.45 2.80 17.07
C LEU A 32 -12.93 3.69 18.20
N LYS A 33 -13.01 3.22 19.44
CA LYS A 33 -12.46 3.94 20.60
C LYS A 33 -10.94 4.05 20.53
N GLU A 34 -10.25 2.95 20.21
CA GLU A 34 -8.80 2.94 20.03
C GLU A 34 -8.38 3.91 18.91
N LEU A 35 -9.03 3.81 17.74
CA LEU A 35 -8.72 4.65 16.58
C LEU A 35 -8.96 6.15 16.87
N ASN A 36 -10.07 6.49 17.52
CA ASN A 36 -10.38 7.87 17.90
C ASN A 36 -9.44 8.41 18.99
N ASN A 37 -8.83 7.56 19.78
CA ASN A 37 -7.83 7.92 20.78
C ASN A 37 -6.40 7.87 20.26
N ALA A 38 -6.17 7.39 19.04
CA ALA A 38 -4.84 7.26 18.45
C ALA A 38 -4.12 8.60 18.27
N GLY A 39 -4.85 9.71 18.25
CA GLY A 39 -4.26 11.05 18.20
C GLY A 39 -4.18 11.67 16.81
N ILE A 40 -4.97 11.19 15.82
CA ILE A 40 -5.06 11.86 14.52
C ILE A 40 -5.69 13.25 14.74
N PRO A 41 -5.02 14.35 14.35
CA PRO A 41 -5.44 15.70 14.72
C PRO A 41 -6.83 16.06 14.20
N GLY A 42 -7.76 16.41 15.12
CA GLY A 42 -9.11 16.86 14.76
C GLY A 42 -10.02 15.81 14.13
N VAL A 43 -9.57 14.56 14.00
CA VAL A 43 -10.34 13.49 13.36
C VAL A 43 -11.19 12.73 14.39
N THR A 44 -12.42 12.45 13.99
CA THR A 44 -13.32 11.51 14.67
C THR A 44 -13.88 10.53 13.63
N THR A 45 -13.77 9.23 13.90
CA THR A 45 -14.27 8.16 13.02
C THR A 45 -15.52 7.54 13.61
N THR A 46 -16.50 7.26 12.75
CA THR A 46 -17.71 6.53 13.09
C THR A 46 -18.04 5.49 12.01
N ALA A 47 -18.80 4.47 12.38
CA ALA A 47 -19.27 3.46 11.46
C ALA A 47 -20.81 3.40 11.54
N GLU A 48 -21.46 3.54 10.40
CA GLU A 48 -22.92 3.57 10.29
C GLU A 48 -23.41 2.50 9.31
N THR A 49 -24.60 1.96 9.60
CA THR A 49 -25.25 1.08 8.64
C THR A 49 -25.71 1.86 7.43
N ALA A 50 -25.32 1.43 6.25
CA ALA A 50 -25.75 2.02 4.98
C ALA A 50 -26.39 0.97 4.05
N VAL A 51 -27.26 1.43 3.17
CA VAL A 51 -27.94 0.56 2.20
C VAL A 51 -27.73 1.11 0.80
N LYS A 52 -27.13 0.33 -0.08
CA LYS A 52 -26.97 0.65 -1.51
C LYS A 52 -27.71 -0.38 -2.35
N MET A 53 -28.71 0.08 -3.10
CA MET A 53 -29.57 -0.78 -3.96
C MET A 53 -30.11 -2.05 -3.26
N GLY A 54 -30.50 -1.91 -1.99
CA GLY A 54 -31.08 -3.00 -1.19
C GLY A 54 -30.04 -3.91 -0.53
N ILE A 55 -28.75 -3.69 -0.72
CA ILE A 55 -27.68 -4.38 -0.02
C ILE A 55 -27.28 -3.53 1.18
N THR A 56 -27.29 -4.16 2.36
CA THR A 56 -26.89 -3.54 3.62
C THR A 56 -25.41 -3.82 3.88
N GLY A 57 -24.69 -2.81 4.36
CA GLY A 57 -23.29 -2.89 4.80
C GLY A 57 -22.95 -1.69 5.67
N THR A 58 -21.69 -1.51 5.93
CA THR A 58 -21.16 -0.41 6.76
C THR A 58 -20.62 0.72 5.89
N HIS A 59 -20.90 1.95 6.30
CA HIS A 59 -20.22 3.15 5.83
C HIS A 59 -19.32 3.66 6.95
N PHE A 60 -18.04 3.81 6.66
CA PHE A 60 -17.03 4.33 7.58
C PHE A 60 -16.87 5.82 7.33
N ARG A 61 -17.18 6.64 8.32
CA ARG A 61 -17.17 8.10 8.21
C ARG A 61 -16.00 8.68 8.98
N VAL A 62 -15.29 9.56 8.32
CA VAL A 62 -14.24 10.38 8.92
C VAL A 62 -14.75 11.81 8.99
N VAL A 63 -14.78 12.38 10.20
CA VAL A 63 -15.21 13.75 10.47
C VAL A 63 -14.02 14.54 10.95
N ILE A 64 -13.73 15.68 10.31
CA ILE A 64 -12.61 16.56 10.65
C ILE A 64 -13.16 17.84 11.28
N ASN A 65 -12.76 18.14 12.53
CA ASN A 65 -13.19 19.31 13.29
C ASN A 65 -14.73 19.47 13.39
N GLY A 66 -15.48 18.35 13.33
CA GLY A 66 -16.94 18.33 13.45
C GLY A 66 -17.68 18.49 12.11
N GLU A 67 -16.97 18.58 11.00
CA GLU A 67 -17.53 18.63 9.65
C GLU A 67 -17.11 17.41 8.84
N GLU A 68 -18.05 16.79 8.14
CA GLU A 68 -17.76 15.75 7.17
C GLU A 68 -17.27 16.39 5.88
N GLU A 69 -16.13 15.98 5.38
CA GLU A 69 -15.63 16.45 4.10
C GLU A 69 -16.52 15.90 2.98
N LYS A 70 -17.28 16.80 2.35
CA LYS A 70 -18.10 16.43 1.20
C LYS A 70 -17.22 16.40 -0.05
N PRO A 71 -17.36 15.37 -0.91
CA PRO A 71 -16.79 15.44 -2.25
C PRO A 71 -17.22 16.75 -2.89
N ALA A 72 -16.31 17.48 -3.52
CA ALA A 72 -16.61 18.76 -4.17
C ALA A 72 -17.73 18.54 -5.20
N GLU A 73 -18.97 18.86 -4.84
CA GLU A 73 -20.06 19.03 -5.80
C GLU A 73 -19.82 20.36 -6.49
N VAL A 74 -19.52 20.33 -7.78
CA VAL A 74 -19.43 21.54 -8.59
C VAL A 74 -20.84 22.11 -8.77
N VAL A 75 -21.20 23.06 -7.93
CA VAL A 75 -22.35 23.91 -8.19
C VAL A 75 -21.90 24.96 -9.21
N HIS A 76 -22.30 24.77 -10.45
CA HIS A 76 -22.29 25.87 -11.42
C HIS A 76 -23.27 26.93 -10.99
N ASP A 77 -22.86 27.87 -10.15
CA ASP A 77 -23.59 29.09 -9.94
C ASP A 77 -22.66 30.28 -10.25
N HIS A 78 -23.10 31.05 -11.25
CA HIS A 78 -22.47 32.29 -11.64
C HIS A 78 -22.84 33.38 -10.64
N ASP A 79 -21.80 34.13 -10.24
CA ASP A 79 -21.88 35.36 -9.44
C ASP A 79 -22.05 35.20 -7.91
N HIS A 80 -20.92 35.29 -7.21
CA HIS A 80 -20.64 36.29 -6.18
C HIS A 80 -19.25 36.12 -5.58
N HIS A 81 -18.44 37.17 -5.69
CA HIS A 81 -17.15 37.34 -5.02
C HIS A 81 -17.32 37.18 -3.49
N HIS A 82 -16.93 36.05 -2.95
CA HIS A 82 -16.49 35.93 -1.57
C HIS A 82 -15.10 35.29 -1.57
N GLU A 83 -14.09 36.10 -1.23
CA GLU A 83 -12.74 35.66 -0.96
C GLU A 83 -12.76 34.79 0.30
N HIS A 84 -12.97 33.48 0.16
CA HIS A 84 -12.59 32.52 1.17
C HIS A 84 -11.15 32.11 0.87
N TYR A 85 -10.20 32.69 1.61
CA TYR A 85 -8.84 32.19 1.69
C TYR A 85 -8.88 30.80 2.33
N HIS A 86 -9.03 29.75 1.52
CA HIS A 86 -8.63 28.42 1.91
C HIS A 86 -7.10 28.41 1.94
N HIS A 87 -6.51 28.39 3.12
CA HIS A 87 -5.12 28.05 3.30
C HIS A 87 -4.97 26.60 2.84
N HIS A 88 -4.53 26.40 1.61
CA HIS A 88 -4.03 25.11 1.15
C HIS A 88 -2.77 24.83 1.95
N HIS A 89 -2.88 24.06 3.02
CA HIS A 89 -1.73 23.44 3.65
C HIS A 89 -1.18 22.42 2.67
N HIS A 90 -0.03 22.73 2.10
CA HIS A 90 0.71 21.80 1.27
C HIS A 90 1.32 20.74 2.18
N THR A 91 0.65 19.60 2.30
CA THR A 91 1.09 18.47 3.12
C THR A 91 2.12 17.66 2.35
N THR A 92 3.28 17.46 2.91
CA THR A 92 4.36 16.65 2.33
C THR A 92 4.35 15.23 2.90
N LEU A 93 5.16 14.32 2.31
CA LEU A 93 5.36 12.98 2.88
C LEU A 93 5.97 13.04 4.29
N GLU A 94 6.82 14.03 4.56
CA GLU A 94 7.42 14.25 5.88
C GLU A 94 6.35 14.64 6.90
N ASP A 95 5.46 15.60 6.58
CA ASP A 95 4.36 16.01 7.45
C ASP A 95 3.44 14.83 7.80
N ILE A 96 3.08 14.00 6.81
CA ILE A 96 2.25 12.80 7.05
C ILE A 96 2.99 11.77 7.90
N THR A 97 4.28 11.57 7.65
CA THR A 97 5.10 10.65 8.44
C THR A 97 5.17 11.12 9.88
N ASP A 98 5.37 12.41 10.13
CA ASP A 98 5.40 12.99 11.47
C ASP A 98 4.05 12.81 12.21
N ILE A 99 2.93 13.00 11.49
CA ILE A 99 1.59 12.71 12.05
C ILE A 99 1.52 11.22 12.45
N ILE A 100 1.81 10.30 11.53
CA ILE A 100 1.69 8.85 11.77
C ILE A 100 2.66 8.39 12.88
N ASP A 101 3.86 8.95 12.95
CA ASP A 101 4.85 8.64 13.99
C ASP A 101 4.41 9.11 15.38
N SER A 102 3.60 10.17 15.46
CA SER A 102 3.06 10.70 16.71
C SER A 102 1.86 9.91 17.27
N LEU A 103 1.25 9.01 16.46
CA LEU A 103 0.04 8.28 16.85
C LEU A 103 0.33 7.19 17.89
N ASP A 104 -0.62 6.95 18.79
CA ASP A 104 -0.62 5.82 19.73
C ASP A 104 -1.20 4.56 19.05
N ILE A 105 -0.41 3.95 18.18
CA ILE A 105 -0.76 2.78 17.38
C ILE A 105 0.39 1.75 17.41
N PRO A 106 0.10 0.46 17.14
CA PRO A 106 1.14 -0.57 17.07
C PRO A 106 2.22 -0.24 16.03
N ASP A 107 3.49 -0.52 16.32
CA ASP A 107 4.63 -0.23 15.44
C ASP A 107 4.48 -0.82 14.03
N LYS A 108 3.88 -2.01 13.92
CA LYS A 108 3.59 -2.64 12.63
C LYS A 108 2.58 -1.83 11.82
N VAL A 109 1.53 -1.32 12.44
CA VAL A 109 0.50 -0.47 11.80
C VAL A 109 1.13 0.82 11.32
N ARG A 110 1.95 1.47 12.17
CA ARG A 110 2.72 2.67 11.83
C ARG A 110 3.60 2.45 10.59
N ALA A 111 4.39 1.37 10.60
CA ALA A 111 5.27 1.04 9.48
C ALA A 111 4.50 0.78 8.19
N ASP A 112 3.38 0.05 8.26
CA ASP A 112 2.54 -0.26 7.10
C ASP A 112 1.92 1.01 6.52
N ALA A 113 1.35 1.89 7.36
CA ALA A 113 0.76 3.16 6.92
C ALA A 113 1.78 4.07 6.22
N ILE A 114 2.98 4.22 6.80
CA ILE A 114 4.07 4.98 6.17
C ILE A 114 4.47 4.37 4.82
N ASN A 115 4.53 3.05 4.70
CA ASN A 115 4.88 2.40 3.44
C ASN A 115 3.79 2.56 2.37
N VAL A 116 2.51 2.57 2.74
CA VAL A 116 1.40 2.91 1.84
C VAL A 116 1.58 4.33 1.31
N TYR A 117 1.89 5.30 2.17
CA TYR A 117 2.14 6.68 1.75
C TYR A 117 3.37 6.85 0.87
N LYS A 118 4.42 6.05 1.07
CA LYS A 118 5.58 6.03 0.16
C LYS A 118 5.20 5.61 -1.26
N ILE A 119 4.29 4.63 -1.41
CA ILE A 119 3.78 4.23 -2.73
C ILE A 119 3.04 5.39 -3.41
N ILE A 120 2.22 6.12 -2.66
CA ILE A 120 1.50 7.30 -3.17
C ILE A 120 2.51 8.39 -3.57
N ALA A 121 3.47 8.71 -2.70
CA ALA A 121 4.49 9.72 -2.95
C ALA A 121 5.36 9.43 -4.18
N GLU A 122 5.75 8.16 -4.39
CA GLU A 122 6.46 7.74 -5.59
C GLU A 122 5.63 7.95 -6.88
N ALA A 123 4.34 7.70 -6.83
CA ALA A 123 3.45 7.90 -7.97
C ALA A 123 3.24 9.38 -8.25
N GLU A 124 2.92 10.17 -7.24
CA GLU A 124 2.74 11.63 -7.34
C GLU A 124 4.03 12.32 -7.80
N GLY A 125 5.19 11.92 -7.24
CA GLY A 125 6.49 12.42 -7.67
C GLY A 125 6.75 12.23 -9.16
N ARG A 126 6.37 11.07 -9.71
CA ARG A 126 6.48 10.81 -11.15
C ARG A 126 5.51 11.63 -11.99
N VAL A 127 4.28 11.86 -11.50
CA VAL A 127 3.28 12.70 -12.19
C VAL A 127 3.77 14.14 -12.27
N HIS A 128 4.35 14.65 -11.18
CA HIS A 128 4.77 16.05 -11.07
C HIS A 128 6.22 16.29 -11.48
N GLY A 129 6.99 15.25 -11.82
CA GLY A 129 8.41 15.37 -12.13
C GLY A 129 9.24 15.85 -10.95
N ALA A 130 8.82 15.51 -9.72
CA ALA A 130 9.46 15.89 -8.45
C ALA A 130 10.00 14.66 -7.73
N GLU A 131 10.98 14.88 -6.83
CA GLU A 131 11.40 13.81 -5.91
C GLU A 131 10.25 13.47 -4.94
N PRO A 132 10.07 12.20 -4.55
CA PRO A 132 8.95 11.79 -3.68
C PRO A 132 8.84 12.57 -2.36
N GLY A 133 9.98 12.98 -1.77
CA GLY A 133 10.01 13.79 -0.55
C GLY A 133 9.64 15.27 -0.74
N ALA A 134 9.64 15.76 -2.00
CA ALA A 134 9.31 17.15 -2.33
C ALA A 134 7.90 17.30 -2.92
N VAL A 135 7.13 16.20 -2.95
CA VAL A 135 5.75 16.20 -3.45
C VAL A 135 4.84 16.86 -2.42
N HIS A 136 3.98 17.73 -2.91
CA HIS A 136 2.86 18.27 -2.14
C HIS A 136 1.61 17.47 -2.46
N PHE A 137 1.10 16.79 -1.45
CA PHE A 137 -0.17 16.09 -1.58
C PHE A 137 -1.33 17.08 -1.55
N HIS A 138 -2.32 16.83 -2.40
CA HIS A 138 -3.56 17.60 -2.41
C HIS A 138 -4.65 16.79 -1.66
N GLU A 139 -5.39 15.95 -2.36
CA GLU A 139 -6.48 15.17 -1.78
C GLU A 139 -5.99 14.06 -0.83
N VAL A 140 -4.93 13.32 -1.22
CA VAL A 140 -4.38 12.20 -0.43
C VAL A 140 -3.58 12.63 0.81
N GLY A 141 -3.29 13.92 0.94
CA GLY A 141 -2.63 14.51 2.11
C GLY A 141 -3.59 15.01 3.18
N MET A 142 -4.89 14.87 2.96
CA MET A 142 -5.92 15.29 3.90
C MET A 142 -6.07 14.27 5.03
N LEU A 143 -6.52 14.71 6.18
CA LEU A 143 -6.56 13.90 7.39
C LEU A 143 -7.56 12.74 7.33
N ASP A 144 -8.58 12.82 6.48
CA ASP A 144 -9.50 11.73 6.18
C ASP A 144 -8.77 10.55 5.51
N ALA A 145 -7.93 10.84 4.50
CA ALA A 145 -7.11 9.82 3.84
C ALA A 145 -6.10 9.19 4.80
N VAL A 146 -5.52 9.99 5.73
CA VAL A 146 -4.62 9.47 6.78
C VAL A 146 -5.39 8.54 7.71
N ALA A 147 -6.59 8.92 8.13
CA ALA A 147 -7.42 8.11 9.01
C ALA A 147 -7.82 6.79 8.34
N ASP A 148 -8.20 6.82 7.06
CA ASP A 148 -8.54 5.61 6.29
C ASP A 148 -7.36 4.67 6.15
N VAL A 149 -6.17 5.18 5.77
CA VAL A 149 -4.97 4.36 5.64
C VAL A 149 -4.59 3.72 6.97
N VAL A 150 -4.60 4.48 8.07
CA VAL A 150 -4.30 3.98 9.40
C VAL A 150 -5.34 2.93 9.83
N ALA A 151 -6.64 3.20 9.61
CA ALA A 151 -7.72 2.27 9.95
C ALA A 151 -7.57 0.94 9.21
N VAL A 152 -7.36 0.96 7.90
CA VAL A 152 -7.15 -0.27 7.09
C VAL A 152 -5.93 -1.05 7.57
N CYS A 153 -4.79 -0.38 7.78
CA CYS A 153 -3.57 -1.02 8.29
C CYS A 153 -3.82 -1.67 9.66
N TRP A 154 -4.55 -1.00 10.54
CA TRP A 154 -4.83 -1.51 11.89
C TRP A 154 -5.83 -2.66 11.88
N LEU A 155 -6.86 -2.59 11.04
CA LEU A 155 -7.82 -3.67 10.87
C LEU A 155 -7.17 -4.93 10.30
N ILE A 156 -6.31 -4.80 9.29
CA ILE A 156 -5.53 -5.93 8.76
C ILE A 156 -4.60 -6.51 9.83
N TYR A 157 -3.96 -5.65 10.64
CA TYR A 157 -3.13 -6.09 11.78
C TYR A 157 -3.96 -6.89 12.80
N LYS A 158 -5.16 -6.43 13.18
CA LYS A 158 -6.06 -7.15 14.11
C LYS A 158 -6.57 -8.48 13.52
N LEU A 159 -6.94 -8.49 12.25
CA LEU A 159 -7.39 -9.70 11.55
C LEU A 159 -6.27 -10.73 11.35
N ASN A 160 -5.02 -10.27 11.25
CA ASN A 160 -3.81 -11.08 11.11
C ASN A 160 -3.94 -12.23 10.09
N PRO A 161 -4.25 -11.95 8.83
CA PRO A 161 -4.35 -12.97 7.78
C PRO A 161 -2.96 -13.51 7.41
N GLU A 162 -2.90 -14.78 7.03
CA GLU A 162 -1.69 -15.41 6.48
C GLU A 162 -1.54 -15.14 4.96
N LEU A 163 -2.66 -14.94 4.28
CA LEU A 163 -2.71 -14.65 2.84
C LEU A 163 -3.72 -13.54 2.56
N ILE A 164 -3.33 -12.58 1.71
CA ILE A 164 -4.24 -11.54 1.21
C ILE A 164 -4.28 -11.63 -0.31
N MET A 165 -5.47 -11.85 -0.84
CA MET A 165 -5.75 -11.96 -2.27
C MET A 165 -6.77 -10.90 -2.70
N ALA A 166 -6.76 -10.55 -3.99
CA ALA A 166 -7.79 -9.71 -4.57
C ALA A 166 -8.20 -10.16 -5.99
N SER A 167 -9.39 -9.79 -6.39
CA SER A 167 -9.80 -9.82 -7.80
C SER A 167 -8.99 -8.79 -8.61
N SER A 168 -9.16 -8.79 -9.93
CA SER A 168 -8.77 -7.62 -10.73
C SER A 168 -9.52 -6.38 -10.23
N VAL A 169 -8.83 -5.22 -10.27
CA VAL A 169 -9.39 -3.96 -9.75
C VAL A 169 -10.17 -3.24 -10.85
N HIS A 170 -11.42 -2.91 -10.59
CA HIS A 170 -12.24 -2.09 -11.46
C HIS A 170 -11.90 -0.62 -11.25
N THR A 171 -11.37 0.04 -12.28
CA THR A 171 -10.94 1.45 -12.17
C THR A 171 -12.05 2.46 -12.42
N GLY A 172 -13.13 2.04 -13.06
CA GLY A 172 -14.11 2.96 -13.66
C GLY A 172 -13.67 3.42 -15.04
N SER A 173 -14.32 4.44 -15.59
CA SER A 173 -14.04 5.02 -16.90
C SER A 173 -14.42 6.50 -16.99
N GLY A 174 -14.15 7.15 -18.11
CA GLY A 174 -14.46 8.54 -18.32
C GLY A 174 -13.47 9.49 -17.66
N THR A 175 -13.97 10.47 -16.91
CA THR A 175 -13.16 11.51 -16.28
C THR A 175 -13.54 11.71 -14.83
N VAL A 176 -12.60 12.22 -14.05
CA VAL A 176 -12.78 12.67 -12.66
C VAL A 176 -12.29 14.12 -12.54
N GLU A 177 -13.00 14.93 -11.78
CA GLU A 177 -12.53 16.27 -11.41
C GLU A 177 -11.71 16.15 -10.11
N CYS A 178 -10.52 16.73 -10.12
CA CYS A 178 -9.59 16.73 -9.00
C CYS A 178 -8.87 18.08 -8.90
N ALA A 179 -7.98 18.28 -7.94
CA ALA A 179 -7.22 19.51 -7.75
C ALA A 179 -6.47 19.99 -9.00
N HIS A 180 -6.16 19.10 -9.94
CA HIS A 180 -5.48 19.38 -11.21
C HIS A 180 -6.46 19.60 -12.40
N GLY A 181 -7.75 19.71 -12.12
CA GLY A 181 -8.80 19.81 -13.13
C GLY A 181 -9.37 18.46 -13.56
N ILE A 182 -9.92 18.39 -14.74
CA ILE A 182 -10.57 17.18 -15.28
C ILE A 182 -9.51 16.20 -15.80
N MET A 183 -9.42 15.04 -15.16
CA MET A 183 -8.45 13.99 -15.50
C MET A 183 -9.13 12.73 -15.99
N PRO A 184 -8.47 11.95 -16.89
CA PRO A 184 -9.00 10.64 -17.31
C PRO A 184 -8.97 9.65 -16.13
N VAL A 185 -9.91 8.70 -16.13
CA VAL A 185 -9.96 7.58 -15.16
C VAL A 185 -9.28 6.33 -15.75
N PRO A 186 -8.36 5.68 -15.00
CA PRO A 186 -7.82 6.09 -13.69
C PRO A 186 -6.97 7.36 -13.78
N ALA A 187 -7.00 8.20 -12.73
CA ALA A 187 -6.16 9.39 -12.63
C ALA A 187 -4.66 9.02 -12.74
N PRO A 188 -3.78 9.94 -13.21
CA PRO A 188 -2.38 9.60 -13.52
C PRO A 188 -1.63 8.94 -12.36
N ALA A 189 -1.80 9.43 -11.13
CA ALA A 189 -1.17 8.83 -9.95
C ALA A 189 -1.72 7.42 -9.66
N THR A 190 -3.05 7.25 -9.69
CA THR A 190 -3.71 5.94 -9.54
C THR A 190 -3.21 4.94 -10.58
N ALA A 191 -3.08 5.37 -11.85
CA ALA A 191 -2.56 4.51 -12.91
C ALA A 191 -1.10 4.06 -12.65
N LEU A 192 -0.26 4.95 -12.10
CA LEU A 192 1.11 4.61 -11.72
C LEU A 192 1.17 3.67 -10.51
N ILE A 193 0.33 3.87 -9.51
CA ILE A 193 0.21 2.98 -8.34
C ILE A 193 -0.19 1.58 -8.81
N LEU A 194 -1.17 1.46 -9.72
CA LEU A 194 -1.70 0.20 -10.21
C LEU A 194 -0.81 -0.52 -11.22
N ARG A 195 0.41 -0.05 -11.49
CA ARG A 195 1.37 -0.83 -12.30
C ARG A 195 1.58 -2.20 -11.68
N ASP A 196 1.48 -3.25 -12.53
CA ASP A 196 1.58 -4.67 -12.16
C ASP A 196 0.39 -5.21 -11.35
N VAL A 197 -0.62 -4.42 -11.11
CA VAL A 197 -1.91 -4.85 -10.58
C VAL A 197 -2.85 -5.13 -11.77
N PRO A 198 -3.53 -6.28 -11.82
CA PRO A 198 -4.54 -6.55 -12.85
C PRO A 198 -5.70 -5.56 -12.70
N ILE A 199 -5.95 -4.77 -13.74
CA ILE A 199 -7.03 -3.80 -13.78
C ILE A 199 -7.97 -4.05 -14.94
N TYR A 200 -9.19 -3.56 -14.84
CA TYR A 200 -10.14 -3.48 -15.93
C TYR A 200 -11.06 -2.27 -15.77
N SER A 201 -11.73 -1.89 -16.84
CA SER A 201 -12.75 -0.86 -16.85
C SER A 201 -14.04 -1.38 -17.50
N SER A 202 -15.14 -0.67 -17.30
CA SER A 202 -16.43 -0.89 -17.96
C SER A 202 -17.04 0.45 -18.35
N ASP A 203 -18.31 0.45 -18.75
CA ASP A 203 -19.04 1.68 -19.14
C ASP A 203 -19.43 2.58 -17.95
N ILE A 204 -19.05 2.21 -16.71
CA ILE A 204 -19.36 2.98 -15.50
C ILE A 204 -18.49 4.22 -15.47
N GLN A 205 -19.14 5.38 -15.53
CA GLN A 205 -18.47 6.69 -15.54
C GLN A 205 -18.08 7.10 -14.12
N GLY A 206 -16.84 7.54 -13.97
CA GLY A 206 -16.25 8.00 -12.73
C GLY A 206 -15.16 7.12 -12.19
N GLU A 207 -14.46 7.61 -11.17
CA GLU A 207 -13.36 6.92 -10.49
C GLU A 207 -13.91 5.97 -9.45
N LEU A 208 -13.74 4.66 -9.70
CA LEU A 208 -14.11 3.60 -8.77
C LEU A 208 -12.94 3.18 -7.87
N CYS A 209 -11.71 3.40 -8.32
CA CYS A 209 -10.53 3.10 -7.53
C CYS A 209 -9.75 4.38 -7.25
N THR A 210 -9.74 4.81 -5.98
CA THR A 210 -9.02 6.01 -5.54
C THR A 210 -7.53 5.74 -5.37
N PRO A 211 -6.65 6.77 -5.35
CA PRO A 211 -5.23 6.60 -5.10
C PRO A 211 -4.93 5.87 -3.77
N THR A 212 -5.66 6.20 -2.69
CA THR A 212 -5.52 5.54 -1.38
C THR A 212 -5.93 4.06 -1.43
N GLY A 213 -7.08 3.76 -2.06
CA GLY A 213 -7.52 2.37 -2.27
C GLY A 213 -6.53 1.57 -3.12
N ALA A 214 -6.04 2.16 -4.21
CA ALA A 214 -5.03 1.56 -5.06
C ALA A 214 -3.73 1.24 -4.30
N ALA A 215 -3.25 2.18 -3.47
CA ALA A 215 -2.02 2.00 -2.69
C ALA A 215 -2.17 0.92 -1.62
N LEU A 216 -3.31 0.87 -0.92
CA LEU A 216 -3.62 -0.17 0.06
C LEU A 216 -3.67 -1.56 -0.60
N ILE A 217 -4.39 -1.71 -1.72
CA ILE A 217 -4.42 -2.96 -2.49
C ILE A 217 -3.01 -3.34 -2.98
N LYS A 218 -2.26 -2.38 -3.52
CA LYS A 218 -0.88 -2.61 -3.99
C LYS A 218 0.05 -3.09 -2.90
N TYR A 219 -0.10 -2.57 -1.68
CA TYR A 219 0.77 -2.87 -0.55
C TYR A 219 0.46 -4.23 0.07
N PHE A 220 -0.82 -4.51 0.33
CA PHE A 220 -1.22 -5.69 1.09
C PHE A 220 -1.47 -6.94 0.26
N VAL A 221 -1.94 -6.80 -0.98
CA VAL A 221 -2.32 -7.96 -1.80
C VAL A 221 -1.08 -8.65 -2.37
N THR A 222 -0.92 -9.91 -2.04
CA THR A 222 0.19 -10.74 -2.50
C THR A 222 -0.15 -11.56 -3.75
N LYS A 223 -1.44 -11.82 -3.99
CA LYS A 223 -1.90 -12.61 -5.14
C LYS A 223 -3.19 -12.05 -5.72
N PHE A 224 -3.22 -11.86 -7.04
CA PHE A 224 -4.42 -11.44 -7.76
C PHE A 224 -5.01 -12.61 -8.54
N GLY A 225 -6.34 -12.69 -8.58
CA GLY A 225 -7.05 -13.71 -9.33
C GLY A 225 -8.51 -13.87 -8.92
N ALA A 226 -9.19 -14.88 -9.48
CA ALA A 226 -10.51 -15.25 -9.02
C ALA A 226 -10.48 -15.71 -7.56
N ILE A 227 -11.64 -15.64 -6.90
CA ILE A 227 -11.76 -16.16 -5.52
C ILE A 227 -11.30 -17.62 -5.48
N PRO A 228 -10.37 -17.98 -4.57
CA PRO A 228 -9.92 -19.35 -4.43
C PRO A 228 -11.01 -20.25 -3.85
N THR A 229 -10.78 -21.55 -3.82
CA THR A 229 -11.60 -22.43 -3.00
C THR A 229 -11.36 -22.09 -1.52
N ILE A 230 -12.31 -21.41 -0.91
CA ILE A 230 -12.24 -20.90 0.46
C ILE A 230 -13.47 -21.37 1.24
N THR A 231 -13.25 -21.82 2.46
CA THR A 231 -14.34 -21.96 3.43
C THR A 231 -14.53 -20.62 4.11
N MET A 232 -15.58 -19.90 3.68
CA MET A 232 -15.87 -18.56 4.20
C MET A 232 -16.33 -18.63 5.64
N GLU A 233 -15.76 -17.79 6.49
CA GLU A 233 -16.14 -17.59 7.89
C GLU A 233 -17.06 -16.38 8.02
N GLU A 234 -16.60 -15.22 7.49
CA GLU A 234 -17.32 -13.96 7.54
C GLU A 234 -17.16 -13.18 6.23
N ILE A 235 -18.10 -12.26 5.99
CA ILE A 235 -18.11 -11.36 4.83
C ILE A 235 -18.42 -9.96 5.30
N GLY A 236 -17.57 -8.99 4.94
CA GLY A 236 -17.79 -7.57 5.18
C GLY A 236 -18.11 -6.80 3.90
N TYR A 237 -19.06 -5.85 4.00
CA TYR A 237 -19.50 -4.97 2.93
C TYR A 237 -19.19 -3.52 3.30
N GLY A 238 -18.22 -2.92 2.62
CA GLY A 238 -17.87 -1.51 2.82
C GLY A 238 -18.50 -0.64 1.76
N MET A 239 -19.43 0.25 2.16
CA MET A 239 -20.19 1.10 1.28
C MET A 239 -19.45 2.39 0.97
N GLY A 240 -19.28 2.70 -0.33
CA GLY A 240 -18.71 3.97 -0.77
C GLY A 240 -19.72 5.12 -0.71
N THR A 241 -19.23 6.34 -0.68
CA THR A 241 -20.04 7.55 -0.63
C THR A 241 -20.72 7.87 -1.96
N LYS A 242 -20.01 7.74 -3.07
CA LYS A 242 -20.47 8.13 -4.42
C LYS A 242 -21.56 7.20 -4.95
N ASP A 243 -22.44 7.72 -5.81
CA ASP A 243 -23.45 6.97 -6.53
C ASP A 243 -23.09 6.91 -8.03
N PHE A 244 -22.94 5.71 -8.55
CA PHE A 244 -22.58 5.46 -9.95
C PHE A 244 -23.71 4.78 -10.73
N GLY A 245 -24.91 4.72 -10.17
CA GLY A 245 -26.04 3.97 -10.76
C GLY A 245 -25.88 2.44 -10.65
N ILE A 246 -24.86 1.98 -9.95
CA ILE A 246 -24.59 0.60 -9.56
C ILE A 246 -24.34 0.51 -8.06
N PRO A 247 -24.42 -0.68 -7.44
CA PRO A 247 -24.02 -0.84 -6.05
C PRO A 247 -22.54 -0.49 -5.88
N ASN A 248 -22.25 0.65 -5.21
CA ASN A 248 -20.88 1.08 -4.91
C ASN A 248 -20.48 0.56 -3.54
N PHE A 249 -19.89 -0.63 -3.52
CA PHE A 249 -19.33 -1.24 -2.30
C PHE A 249 -18.18 -2.19 -2.64
N ILE A 250 -17.25 -2.35 -1.71
CA ILE A 250 -16.29 -3.43 -1.73
C ILE A 250 -16.78 -4.58 -0.84
N ARG A 251 -16.51 -5.81 -1.26
CA ARG A 251 -16.76 -7.00 -0.46
C ARG A 251 -15.43 -7.62 -0.05
N VAL A 252 -15.26 -7.86 1.26
CA VAL A 252 -14.11 -8.55 1.80
C VAL A 252 -14.55 -9.84 2.46
N ILE A 253 -13.92 -10.93 2.09
CA ILE A 253 -14.22 -12.27 2.59
C ILE A 253 -13.04 -12.74 3.43
N ILE A 254 -13.30 -13.23 4.64
CA ILE A 254 -12.33 -13.93 5.45
C ILE A 254 -12.70 -15.39 5.59
N GLY A 255 -11.73 -16.26 5.60
CA GLY A 255 -11.94 -17.69 5.76
C GLY A 255 -10.66 -18.50 5.53
N ASP A 256 -10.81 -19.80 5.55
CA ASP A 256 -9.72 -20.73 5.35
C ASP A 256 -9.61 -21.23 3.91
N THR A 257 -8.41 -21.14 3.34
CA THR A 257 -8.09 -21.76 2.05
C THR A 257 -7.03 -22.84 2.20
N ASN A 258 -7.14 -23.88 1.38
CA ASN A 258 -6.09 -24.90 1.21
C ASN A 258 -5.11 -24.55 0.08
N GLU A 259 -5.16 -23.31 -0.43
CA GLU A 259 -4.16 -22.88 -1.40
C GLU A 259 -2.76 -22.96 -0.76
N GLU A 260 -1.94 -23.86 -1.27
CA GLU A 260 -0.50 -23.76 -1.03
C GLU A 260 -0.04 -22.42 -1.61
N ILE A 261 0.67 -21.62 -0.82
CA ILE A 261 1.47 -20.53 -1.36
C ILE A 261 2.55 -21.25 -2.21
N LYS A 262 2.20 -21.59 -3.45
CA LYS A 262 3.23 -21.79 -4.45
C LYS A 262 3.85 -20.41 -4.56
N GLU A 263 5.05 -20.27 -3.98
CA GLU A 263 5.90 -19.14 -4.35
C GLU A 263 5.99 -19.20 -5.88
N GLU A 264 5.09 -18.46 -6.57
CA GLU A 264 5.36 -18.18 -7.97
C GLU A 264 6.72 -17.49 -7.94
N PRO A 265 7.72 -18.04 -8.64
CA PRO A 265 9.00 -17.39 -8.67
C PRO A 265 8.73 -15.95 -9.08
N ILE A 266 9.14 -15.00 -8.24
CA ILE A 266 9.03 -13.57 -8.47
C ILE A 266 9.28 -13.38 -9.95
N LYS A 267 8.28 -12.93 -10.73
CA LYS A 267 8.46 -12.65 -12.15
C LYS A 267 9.48 -11.52 -12.22
N ILE A 268 10.73 -11.93 -12.29
CA ILE A 268 11.87 -11.04 -12.40
C ILE A 268 11.67 -10.32 -13.72
N ARG A 269 11.34 -9.04 -13.68
CA ARG A 269 11.11 -8.19 -14.86
C ARG A 269 12.31 -8.19 -15.82
N HIS A 270 13.48 -8.52 -15.30
CA HIS A 270 14.69 -8.79 -16.06
C HIS A 270 15.37 -9.98 -15.40
N PRO A 271 15.29 -11.20 -15.96
CA PRO A 271 16.07 -12.31 -15.48
C PRO A 271 17.55 -11.94 -15.63
N VAL A 272 18.17 -11.49 -14.54
CA VAL A 272 19.62 -11.46 -14.49
C VAL A 272 20.01 -12.93 -14.48
N SER A 273 20.40 -13.44 -15.63
CA SER A 273 20.92 -14.80 -15.73
C SER A 273 22.30 -14.83 -15.08
N HIS A 274 22.32 -14.98 -13.74
CA HIS A 274 23.57 -15.32 -13.09
C HIS A 274 24.09 -16.62 -13.68
N THR A 275 25.36 -16.69 -13.98
CA THR A 275 26.00 -17.94 -14.37
C THR A 275 25.89 -18.95 -13.21
N GLU A 276 25.92 -20.24 -13.49
CA GLU A 276 25.85 -21.26 -12.44
C GLU A 276 26.98 -21.11 -11.39
N GLU A 277 28.13 -20.57 -11.80
CA GLU A 277 29.23 -20.25 -10.89
C GLU A 277 28.89 -19.08 -9.97
N GLU A 278 28.29 -18.01 -10.51
CA GLU A 278 27.86 -16.84 -9.73
C GLU A 278 26.76 -17.23 -8.73
N LYS A 279 25.75 -18.01 -9.15
CA LYS A 279 24.72 -18.56 -8.25
C LYS A 279 25.34 -19.34 -7.11
N LYS A 280 26.28 -20.22 -7.41
CA LYS A 280 26.97 -21.04 -6.40
C LYS A 280 27.73 -20.18 -5.40
N ILE A 281 28.40 -19.12 -5.85
CA ILE A 281 29.10 -18.18 -4.96
C ILE A 281 28.12 -17.45 -4.04
N ILE A 282 26.99 -16.94 -4.58
CA ILE A 282 25.97 -16.22 -3.83
C ILE A 282 25.34 -17.15 -2.79
N LEU A 283 24.89 -18.34 -3.21
CA LEU A 283 24.24 -19.31 -2.33
C LEU A 283 25.16 -19.77 -1.19
N ASN A 284 26.45 -20.04 -1.49
CA ASN A 284 27.42 -20.41 -0.47
C ASN A 284 27.63 -19.30 0.57
N ARG A 285 27.64 -18.03 0.14
CA ARG A 285 27.78 -16.90 1.07
C ARG A 285 26.51 -16.72 1.92
N LEU A 286 25.33 -16.85 1.32
CA LEU A 286 24.06 -16.80 2.04
C LEU A 286 23.96 -17.92 3.08
N SER A 287 24.34 -19.15 2.74
CA SER A 287 24.36 -20.27 3.69
C SER A 287 25.27 -20.02 4.90
N ARG A 288 26.40 -19.32 4.71
CA ARG A 288 27.27 -18.92 5.83
C ARG A 288 26.60 -17.88 6.71
N VAL A 289 25.90 -16.90 6.11
CA VAL A 289 25.13 -15.88 6.85
C VAL A 289 24.04 -16.56 7.67
N THR A 290 23.27 -17.48 7.07
CA THR A 290 22.24 -18.26 7.78
C THR A 290 22.82 -19.02 8.99
N GLY A 291 23.92 -19.73 8.78
CA GLY A 291 24.58 -20.44 9.89
C GLY A 291 25.07 -19.50 11.01
N HIS A 292 25.49 -18.28 10.66
CA HIS A 292 25.90 -17.28 11.64
C HIS A 292 24.69 -16.72 12.43
N ILE A 293 23.58 -16.44 11.74
CA ILE A 293 22.31 -16.05 12.38
C ILE A 293 21.82 -17.14 13.34
N ASP A 294 21.88 -18.42 12.96
CA ASP A 294 21.49 -19.53 13.82
C ASP A 294 22.42 -19.66 15.05
N SER A 295 23.70 -19.28 14.91
CA SER A 295 24.59 -19.17 16.06
C SER A 295 24.19 -18.06 17.01
N ILE A 296 23.80 -16.88 16.49
CA ILE A 296 23.32 -15.75 17.31
C ILE A 296 22.02 -16.11 18.05
N LYS A 297 21.08 -16.80 17.38
CA LYS A 297 19.87 -17.31 18.05
C LYS A 297 20.21 -18.15 19.27
N ARG A 298 21.17 -19.08 19.13
CA ARG A 298 21.63 -19.90 20.28
C ARG A 298 22.30 -19.09 21.38
N MET A 299 22.99 -18.01 21.01
CA MET A 299 23.59 -17.11 22.01
C MET A 299 22.50 -16.37 22.82
N VAL A 300 21.43 -15.92 22.15
CA VAL A 300 20.26 -15.30 22.80
C VAL A 300 19.56 -16.30 23.72
N ASP A 301 19.29 -17.51 23.24
CA ASP A 301 18.66 -18.58 24.04
C ASP A 301 19.50 -18.95 25.27
N ALA A 302 20.83 -18.88 25.16
CA ALA A 302 21.76 -19.15 26.24
C ALA A 302 22.02 -17.94 27.17
N ASN A 303 21.29 -16.84 27.01
CA ASN A 303 21.47 -15.59 27.76
C ASN A 303 22.93 -15.11 27.78
N ARG A 304 23.62 -15.18 26.63
CA ARG A 304 24.99 -14.69 26.50
C ARG A 304 25.04 -13.16 26.64
N ASP A 305 26.23 -12.66 26.89
CA ASP A 305 26.47 -11.23 27.04
C ASP A 305 26.00 -10.42 25.83
N THR A 306 25.33 -9.28 26.08
CA THR A 306 24.74 -8.43 25.04
C THR A 306 25.80 -7.88 24.10
N ASP A 307 26.98 -7.52 24.59
CA ASP A 307 28.07 -6.96 23.76
C ASP A 307 28.62 -8.04 22.80
N GLU A 308 28.68 -9.31 23.24
CA GLU A 308 29.04 -10.41 22.34
C GLU A 308 27.99 -10.59 21.24
N ILE A 309 26.70 -10.55 21.58
CA ILE A 309 25.60 -10.69 20.61
C ILE A 309 25.63 -9.55 19.58
N LEU A 310 25.77 -8.29 20.04
CA LEU A 310 25.87 -7.12 19.16
C LEU A 310 27.09 -7.18 18.23
N THR A 311 28.23 -7.66 18.74
CA THR A 311 29.43 -7.86 17.92
C THR A 311 29.19 -8.88 16.80
N GLN A 312 28.50 -9.99 17.09
CA GLN A 312 28.15 -11.00 16.09
C GLN A 312 27.12 -10.50 15.08
N LEU A 313 26.15 -9.69 15.51
CA LEU A 313 25.19 -9.03 14.63
C LEU A 313 25.88 -8.08 13.64
N ALA A 314 26.83 -7.28 14.08
CA ALA A 314 27.62 -6.41 13.21
C ALA A 314 28.43 -7.22 12.17
N ALA A 315 28.95 -8.38 12.56
CA ALA A 315 29.64 -9.29 11.63
C ALA A 315 28.68 -9.89 10.58
N VAL A 316 27.44 -10.21 10.95
CA VAL A 316 26.38 -10.64 10.03
C VAL A 316 26.02 -9.54 9.07
N GLU A 317 25.81 -8.31 9.55
CA GLU A 317 25.53 -7.14 8.71
C GLU A 317 26.64 -6.92 7.65
N SER A 318 27.90 -6.97 8.06
CA SER A 318 29.05 -6.89 7.15
C SER A 318 29.05 -8.00 6.10
N SER A 319 28.67 -9.21 6.51
CA SER A 319 28.57 -10.38 5.62
C SER A 319 27.45 -10.24 4.60
N ILE A 320 26.27 -9.74 5.02
CA ILE A 320 25.13 -9.43 4.15
C ILE A 320 25.52 -8.36 3.12
N ASN A 321 26.16 -7.27 3.56
CA ASN A 321 26.65 -6.20 2.69
C ASN A 321 27.66 -6.73 1.66
N SER A 322 28.49 -7.70 2.04
CA SER A 322 29.39 -8.38 1.10
C SER A 322 28.68 -9.22 0.04
N VAL A 323 27.56 -9.89 0.40
CA VAL A 323 26.72 -10.62 -0.57
C VAL A 323 26.04 -9.64 -1.52
N SER A 324 25.46 -8.57 -1.01
CA SER A 324 24.80 -7.52 -1.79
C SER A 324 25.74 -6.93 -2.85
N ARG A 325 26.99 -6.63 -2.47
CA ARG A 325 28.04 -6.13 -3.41
C ARG A 325 28.33 -7.13 -4.55
N VAL A 326 28.34 -8.43 -4.26
CA VAL A 326 28.56 -9.45 -5.29
C VAL A 326 27.39 -9.50 -6.27
N ILE A 327 26.17 -9.45 -5.77
CA ILE A 327 24.93 -9.44 -6.59
C ILE A 327 24.91 -8.19 -7.48
N ILE A 328 25.14 -7.02 -6.89
CA ILE A 328 25.17 -5.75 -7.62
C ILE A 328 26.25 -5.77 -8.72
N LYS A 329 27.45 -6.24 -8.40
CA LYS A 329 28.55 -6.34 -9.38
C LYS A 329 28.21 -7.26 -10.55
N SER A 330 27.57 -8.40 -10.28
CA SER A 330 27.12 -9.33 -11.31
C SER A 330 26.03 -8.69 -12.18
N HIS A 331 25.04 -8.04 -11.55
CA HIS A 331 23.97 -7.33 -12.28
C HIS A 331 24.54 -6.22 -13.18
N PHE A 332 25.47 -5.41 -12.65
CA PHE A 332 26.12 -4.36 -13.40
C PHE A 332 26.84 -4.89 -14.64
N LYS A 333 27.58 -5.99 -14.50
CA LYS A 333 28.26 -6.63 -15.61
C LYS A 333 27.30 -7.10 -16.71
N HIS A 334 26.18 -7.69 -16.32
CA HIS A 334 25.16 -8.16 -17.25
C HIS A 334 24.44 -7.01 -17.96
N ALA A 335 24.09 -5.95 -17.22
CA ALA A 335 23.43 -4.77 -17.81
C ALA A 335 24.32 -4.06 -18.83
N ILE A 336 25.63 -3.92 -18.54
CA ILE A 336 26.58 -3.33 -19.49
C ILE A 336 26.69 -4.22 -20.74
N ASN A 337 26.86 -5.51 -20.59
CA ASN A 337 26.96 -6.42 -21.74
C ASN A 337 25.72 -6.33 -22.62
N LYS A 338 24.52 -6.30 -21.99
CA LYS A 338 23.26 -6.18 -22.69
C LYS A 338 23.13 -4.83 -23.42
N ALA A 339 23.45 -3.71 -22.77
CA ALA A 339 23.42 -2.39 -23.39
C ALA A 339 24.37 -2.28 -24.59
N VAL A 340 25.51 -2.96 -24.54
CA VAL A 340 26.46 -3.06 -25.67
C VAL A 340 25.90 -3.90 -26.82
N GLU A 341 25.22 -5.02 -26.50
CA GLU A 341 24.63 -5.93 -27.50
C GLU A 341 23.40 -5.32 -28.17
N THR A 342 22.53 -4.63 -27.41
CA THR A 342 21.28 -4.03 -27.90
C THR A 342 21.47 -2.62 -28.47
N ASN A 343 22.61 -1.97 -28.15
CA ASN A 343 22.87 -0.55 -28.42
C ASN A 343 21.78 0.39 -27.82
N ASP A 344 21.12 -0.04 -26.72
CA ASP A 344 20.07 0.68 -26.01
C ASP A 344 20.58 1.15 -24.63
N PRO A 345 20.78 2.47 -24.41
CA PRO A 345 21.22 2.99 -23.12
C PRO A 345 20.20 2.80 -21.99
N HIS A 346 18.89 2.58 -22.28
CA HIS A 346 17.86 2.32 -21.27
C HIS A 346 18.07 0.99 -20.53
N ASP A 347 18.83 0.06 -21.09
CA ASP A 347 19.23 -1.17 -20.38
C ASP A 347 20.10 -0.88 -19.12
N LEU A 348 20.63 0.34 -18.99
CA LEU A 348 21.40 0.79 -17.81
C LEU A 348 20.55 1.46 -16.72
N ASP A 349 19.30 1.82 -16.99
CA ASP A 349 18.44 2.54 -16.04
C ASP A 349 18.17 1.71 -14.76
N SER A 350 18.05 0.39 -14.92
CA SER A 350 17.91 -0.54 -13.78
C SER A 350 19.12 -0.54 -12.84
N VAL A 351 20.30 -0.18 -13.34
CA VAL A 351 21.54 -0.12 -12.55
C VAL A 351 21.63 1.15 -11.73
N HIS A 352 21.17 2.29 -12.27
CA HIS A 352 21.13 3.56 -11.53
C HIS A 352 20.26 3.44 -10.27
N GLY A 353 19.05 2.85 -10.39
CA GLY A 353 18.17 2.65 -9.24
C GLY A 353 18.76 1.74 -8.14
N LEU A 354 19.60 0.76 -8.53
CA LEU A 354 20.28 -0.11 -7.56
C LEU A 354 21.44 0.60 -6.88
N ILE A 355 22.21 1.43 -7.61
CA ILE A 355 23.31 2.21 -7.06
C ILE A 355 22.79 3.18 -6.00
N ASP A 356 21.73 3.91 -6.30
CA ASP A 356 21.10 4.84 -5.35
C ASP A 356 20.60 4.16 -4.09
N LYS A 357 20.05 2.96 -4.22
CA LYS A 357 19.47 2.20 -3.10
C LYS A 357 20.52 1.57 -2.17
N PHE A 358 21.71 1.20 -2.67
CA PHE A 358 22.71 0.43 -1.93
C PHE A 358 24.05 1.15 -1.67
N LEU A 359 24.33 2.27 -2.34
CA LEU A 359 25.59 3.01 -2.14
C LEU A 359 25.42 4.33 -1.36
N LYS A 360 24.17 4.76 -1.10
CA LYS A 360 23.88 5.92 -0.23
C LYS A 360 23.77 5.58 1.26
N LYS A 361 24.21 4.36 1.67
CA LYS A 361 24.34 3.99 3.09
C LYS A 361 25.79 4.05 3.54
#